data_12ae78eeef9e1b2894de54c5cc16d1ec
#
_entry.id   12ae78eeef9e1b2894de54c5cc16d1ec
#
_cell.length_a   1.000
_cell.length_b   1.000
_cell.length_c   1.000
_cell.angle_alpha   90.00
_cell.angle_beta   90.00
_cell.angle_gamma   90.00
#
_symmetry.space_group_name_H-M   'P 1'
#
loop_
_entity.id
_entity.type
_entity.pdbx_description
1 polymer ?
#
loop_
_entity_poly.entity_id
_entity_poly.type
_entity_poly.pdbx_seq_one_letter_code
_entity_poly.pdbx_strand_id
1 'polypeptide(L)'
;MIKNDFNDGLAEELLTSLDKINKYNLTDTNLKLEELFKKYLNFDSDFLSTLSITQLETIFVHPKIKDYSKFTVLGILFVKQWTLCEQNDNTFYKLLKGFYILSHIYLNDKDTKIPYYINDLMSSCEELSHYDLDNNALYTLVKIYAKHEDYTKVDDISFELLKKGKKYKDDILEIYNSMMSHNEDFLSTKEMTKDEIQSAIEEIKRL
;
A
#
# COMPACT_ATOMS: atom_id res chain seq x y z
N MET A 1 -7.36 -9.30 -32.24
CA MET A 1 -8.30 -8.80 -31.22
C MET A 1 -8.60 -9.91 -30.21
N ILE A 2 -7.56 -10.46 -29.56
CA ILE A 2 -7.65 -11.61 -28.61
C ILE A 2 -6.84 -11.33 -27.31
N LYS A 3 -6.62 -10.07 -26.96
CA LYS A 3 -5.73 -9.70 -25.83
C LYS A 3 -6.43 -9.18 -24.56
N ASN A 4 -7.74 -9.00 -24.57
CA ASN A 4 -8.45 -8.45 -23.41
C ASN A 4 -9.05 -9.50 -22.47
N ASP A 5 -9.39 -10.70 -22.97
CA ASP A 5 -10.15 -11.68 -22.18
C ASP A 5 -9.31 -12.39 -21.09
N PHE A 6 -7.98 -12.43 -21.23
CA PHE A 6 -7.13 -13.15 -20.27
C PHE A 6 -6.89 -12.37 -18.96
N ASN A 7 -6.97 -11.04 -19.00
CA ASN A 7 -6.76 -10.20 -17.82
C ASN A 7 -8.04 -9.88 -17.04
N ASP A 8 -9.20 -9.90 -17.70
CA ASP A 8 -10.48 -9.59 -17.03
C ASP A 8 -10.88 -10.71 -16.05
N GLY A 9 -10.50 -11.97 -16.34
CA GLY A 9 -10.68 -13.10 -15.42
C GLY A 9 -9.69 -13.18 -14.26
N LEU A 10 -8.54 -12.53 -14.37
CA LEU A 10 -7.46 -12.63 -13.35
C LEU A 10 -7.90 -12.11 -11.98
N ALA A 11 -8.59 -10.97 -11.93
CA ALA A 11 -9.05 -10.36 -10.69
C ALA A 11 -10.06 -11.25 -9.97
N GLU A 12 -11.10 -11.74 -10.69
CA GLU A 12 -12.13 -12.61 -10.13
C GLU A 12 -11.55 -13.97 -9.70
N GLU A 13 -10.65 -14.52 -10.51
CA GLU A 13 -9.99 -15.79 -10.19
C GLU A 13 -9.09 -15.69 -8.96
N LEU A 14 -8.32 -14.62 -8.83
CA LEU A 14 -7.49 -14.38 -7.64
C LEU A 14 -8.36 -14.21 -6.40
N LEU A 15 -9.41 -13.38 -6.46
CA LEU A 15 -10.33 -13.16 -5.35
C LEU A 15 -10.98 -14.48 -4.90
N THR A 16 -11.53 -15.25 -5.88
CA THR A 16 -12.12 -16.55 -5.61
C THR A 16 -11.11 -17.53 -4.98
N SER A 17 -9.84 -17.46 -5.39
CA SER A 17 -8.79 -18.33 -4.84
C SER A 17 -8.43 -17.93 -3.41
N LEU A 18 -8.36 -16.63 -3.11
CA LEU A 18 -8.10 -16.12 -1.77
C LEU A 18 -9.25 -16.41 -0.80
N ASP A 19 -10.51 -16.29 -1.23
CA ASP A 19 -11.70 -16.59 -0.42
C ASP A 19 -11.76 -18.05 0.03
N LYS A 20 -11.16 -18.96 -0.72
CA LYS A 20 -11.08 -20.38 -0.37
C LYS A 20 -10.01 -20.72 0.68
N ILE A 21 -9.14 -19.77 1.02
CA ILE A 21 -8.07 -20.02 1.97
C ILE A 21 -8.61 -19.88 3.40
N ASN A 22 -8.47 -20.95 4.18
CA ASN A 22 -8.88 -20.97 5.59
C ASN A 22 -7.70 -20.64 6.49
N LYS A 23 -7.77 -19.51 7.21
CA LYS A 23 -6.72 -19.05 8.12
C LYS A 23 -6.60 -19.86 9.43
N TYR A 24 -7.53 -20.77 9.72
CA TYR A 24 -7.48 -21.54 10.96
C TYR A 24 -6.46 -22.70 10.92
N ASN A 25 -6.00 -23.10 9.73
CA ASN A 25 -4.90 -24.04 9.55
C ASN A 25 -3.71 -23.31 8.92
N LEU A 26 -2.83 -22.75 9.74
CA LEU A 26 -1.71 -21.91 9.29
C LEU A 26 -0.76 -22.62 8.32
N THR A 27 -0.48 -23.90 8.53
CA THR A 27 0.39 -24.68 7.63
C THR A 27 -0.26 -24.86 6.26
N ASP A 28 -1.53 -25.23 6.21
CA ASP A 28 -2.29 -25.37 4.95
C ASP A 28 -2.46 -24.02 4.24
N THR A 29 -2.72 -22.96 5.01
CA THR A 29 -2.83 -21.59 4.51
C THR A 29 -1.55 -21.15 3.80
N ASN A 30 -0.39 -21.36 4.42
CA ASN A 30 0.90 -20.99 3.80
C ASN A 30 1.16 -21.78 2.52
N LEU A 31 0.90 -23.09 2.51
CA LEU A 31 1.04 -23.91 1.31
C LEU A 31 0.14 -23.42 0.16
N LYS A 32 -1.12 -23.12 0.46
CA LYS A 32 -2.06 -22.59 -0.54
C LYS A 32 -1.65 -21.23 -1.08
N LEU A 33 -1.12 -20.33 -0.23
CA LEU A 33 -0.58 -19.07 -0.70
C LEU A 33 0.64 -19.26 -1.61
N GLU A 34 1.56 -20.19 -1.27
CA GLU A 34 2.69 -20.54 -2.14
C GLU A 34 2.24 -21.11 -3.49
N GLU A 35 1.14 -21.89 -3.52
CA GLU A 35 0.54 -22.34 -4.78
C GLU A 35 0.03 -21.16 -5.61
N LEU A 36 -0.53 -20.11 -4.99
CA LEU A 36 -0.95 -18.90 -5.71
C LEU A 36 0.25 -18.11 -6.26
N PHE A 37 1.34 -17.98 -5.50
CA PHE A 37 2.59 -17.39 -6.02
C PHE A 37 3.08 -18.13 -7.26
N LYS A 38 3.13 -19.47 -7.21
CA LYS A 38 3.54 -20.29 -8.37
C LYS A 38 2.57 -20.17 -9.53
N LYS A 39 1.25 -20.22 -9.26
CA LYS A 39 0.22 -20.16 -10.28
C LYS A 39 0.23 -18.84 -11.06
N TYR A 40 0.28 -17.69 -10.36
CA TYR A 40 0.12 -16.38 -11.00
C TYR A 40 1.46 -15.76 -11.40
N LEU A 41 2.53 -16.04 -10.67
CA LEU A 41 3.82 -15.36 -10.82
C LEU A 41 4.95 -16.28 -11.30
N ASN A 42 4.78 -17.60 -11.26
CA ASN A 42 5.75 -18.65 -11.59
C ASN A 42 7.01 -18.68 -10.70
N PHE A 43 6.93 -18.13 -9.50
CA PHE A 43 8.02 -18.09 -8.51
C PHE A 43 7.48 -18.38 -7.13
N ASP A 44 8.37 -18.74 -6.19
CA ASP A 44 8.06 -18.82 -4.76
C ASP A 44 8.18 -17.45 -4.08
N SER A 45 7.44 -17.29 -2.98
CA SER A 45 7.40 -16.02 -2.25
C SER A 45 8.76 -15.65 -1.67
N ASP A 46 9.52 -16.62 -1.17
CA ASP A 46 10.83 -16.38 -0.56
C ASP A 46 11.83 -15.84 -1.58
N PHE A 47 11.89 -16.44 -2.77
CA PHE A 47 12.73 -15.90 -3.86
C PHE A 47 12.32 -14.46 -4.21
N LEU A 48 11.02 -14.21 -4.43
CA LEU A 48 10.55 -12.87 -4.77
C LEU A 48 10.81 -11.87 -3.64
N SER A 49 10.78 -12.31 -2.39
CA SER A 49 11.08 -11.44 -1.24
C SER A 49 12.53 -10.97 -1.21
N THR A 50 13.48 -11.65 -1.83
CA THR A 50 14.91 -11.24 -1.88
C THR A 50 15.18 -10.13 -2.89
N LEU A 51 14.30 -9.94 -3.89
CA LEU A 51 14.50 -8.98 -4.97
C LEU A 51 14.09 -7.56 -4.55
N SER A 52 14.75 -6.53 -5.08
CA SER A 52 14.33 -5.14 -4.90
C SER A 52 13.01 -4.85 -5.64
N ILE A 53 12.30 -3.80 -5.22
CA ILE A 53 11.06 -3.34 -5.89
C ILE A 53 11.30 -3.08 -7.38
N THR A 54 12.42 -2.45 -7.75
CA THR A 54 12.76 -2.17 -9.15
C THR A 54 13.00 -3.45 -9.95
N GLN A 55 13.66 -4.46 -9.37
CA GLN A 55 13.85 -5.76 -10.02
C GLN A 55 12.50 -6.47 -10.22
N LEU A 56 11.63 -6.47 -9.21
CA LEU A 56 10.29 -7.04 -9.29
C LEU A 56 9.45 -6.34 -10.36
N GLU A 57 9.49 -5.01 -10.42
CA GLU A 57 8.80 -4.24 -11.47
C GLU A 57 9.32 -4.65 -12.87
N THR A 58 10.64 -4.78 -13.04
CA THR A 58 11.24 -5.21 -14.32
C THR A 58 10.79 -6.62 -14.75
N ILE A 59 10.57 -7.52 -13.79
CA ILE A 59 10.13 -8.90 -14.06
C ILE A 59 8.66 -8.93 -14.45
N PHE A 60 7.79 -8.20 -13.74
CA PHE A 60 6.35 -8.34 -13.86
C PHE A 60 5.66 -7.29 -14.72
N VAL A 61 6.33 -6.18 -15.03
CA VAL A 61 5.76 -5.09 -15.84
C VAL A 61 6.46 -5.03 -17.20
N HIS A 62 5.70 -5.30 -18.26
CA HIS A 62 6.24 -5.20 -19.62
C HIS A 62 6.43 -3.72 -20.01
N PRO A 63 7.66 -3.28 -20.41
CA PRO A 63 7.98 -1.86 -20.57
C PRO A 63 7.14 -1.12 -21.63
N LYS A 64 6.59 -1.85 -22.63
CA LYS A 64 5.75 -1.25 -23.69
C LYS A 64 4.25 -1.24 -23.34
N ILE A 65 3.77 -2.23 -22.58
CA ILE A 65 2.35 -2.40 -22.27
C ILE A 65 1.97 -1.65 -21.00
N LYS A 66 2.91 -1.54 -20.05
CA LYS A 66 2.73 -0.90 -18.74
C LYS A 66 1.53 -1.45 -17.95
N ASP A 67 1.23 -2.75 -18.10
CA ASP A 67 0.21 -3.45 -17.30
C ASP A 67 0.84 -3.90 -15.98
N TYR A 68 0.35 -3.35 -14.88
CA TYR A 68 0.82 -3.63 -13.53
C TYR A 68 0.06 -4.77 -12.83
N SER A 69 -0.85 -5.47 -13.50
CA SER A 69 -1.72 -6.47 -12.87
C SER A 69 -0.96 -7.58 -12.14
N LYS A 70 0.08 -8.17 -12.75
CA LYS A 70 0.92 -9.17 -12.07
C LYS A 70 1.72 -8.60 -10.90
N PHE A 71 2.18 -7.37 -11.02
CA PHE A 71 2.87 -6.67 -9.94
C PHE A 71 1.91 -6.35 -8.79
N THR A 72 0.63 -6.05 -9.10
CA THR A 72 -0.44 -5.90 -8.10
C THR A 72 -0.72 -7.22 -7.39
N VAL A 73 -0.83 -8.35 -8.13
CA VAL A 73 -0.99 -9.70 -7.53
C VAL A 73 0.13 -9.98 -6.53
N LEU A 74 1.37 -9.67 -6.88
CA LEU A 74 2.52 -9.86 -6.00
C LEU A 74 2.35 -9.07 -4.68
N GLY A 75 1.99 -7.79 -4.77
CA GLY A 75 1.75 -6.95 -3.60
C GLY A 75 0.65 -7.51 -2.69
N ILE A 76 -0.49 -7.90 -3.29
CA ILE A 76 -1.61 -8.52 -2.57
C ILE A 76 -1.16 -9.80 -1.86
N LEU A 77 -0.48 -10.71 -2.55
CA LEU A 77 -0.07 -12.00 -1.98
C LEU A 77 0.91 -11.80 -0.81
N PHE A 78 1.82 -10.85 -0.88
CA PHE A 78 2.70 -10.51 0.24
C PHE A 78 1.93 -9.98 1.45
N VAL A 79 0.94 -9.10 1.25
CA VAL A 79 0.06 -8.64 2.34
C VAL A 79 -0.73 -9.80 2.93
N LYS A 80 -1.25 -10.71 2.07
CA LYS A 80 -1.99 -11.90 2.54
C LYS A 80 -1.13 -12.89 3.33
N GLN A 81 0.16 -13.00 3.05
CA GLN A 81 1.04 -13.83 3.90
C GLN A 81 1.12 -13.31 5.34
N TRP A 82 1.12 -11.98 5.54
CA TRP A 82 1.04 -11.40 6.88
C TRP A 82 -0.31 -11.63 7.55
N THR A 83 -1.40 -11.37 6.84
CA THR A 83 -2.75 -11.38 7.43
C THR A 83 -3.31 -12.77 7.66
N LEU A 84 -2.85 -13.78 6.92
CA LEU A 84 -3.40 -15.16 6.95
C LEU A 84 -2.44 -16.21 7.51
N CYS A 85 -1.13 -15.94 7.57
CA CYS A 85 -0.13 -16.86 8.10
C CYS A 85 0.37 -16.45 9.49
N GLU A 86 1.39 -17.16 9.97
CA GLU A 86 2.05 -16.81 11.22
C GLU A 86 2.81 -15.48 11.08
N GLN A 87 2.56 -14.56 12.02
CA GLN A 87 3.22 -13.27 12.07
C GLN A 87 4.60 -13.40 12.70
N ASN A 88 5.64 -13.15 11.91
CA ASN A 88 7.05 -13.18 12.31
C ASN A 88 7.85 -12.20 11.43
N ASP A 89 9.14 -12.07 11.70
CA ASP A 89 10.01 -11.11 10.99
C ASP A 89 10.01 -11.31 9.46
N ASN A 90 9.94 -12.55 8.98
CA ASN A 90 9.90 -12.85 7.55
C ASN A 90 8.59 -12.39 6.91
N THR A 91 7.45 -12.69 7.55
CA THR A 91 6.15 -12.24 7.05
C THR A 91 5.95 -10.74 7.21
N PHE A 92 6.54 -10.10 8.24
CA PHE A 92 6.57 -8.65 8.37
C PHE A 92 7.38 -7.98 7.25
N TYR A 93 8.54 -8.52 6.90
CA TYR A 93 9.32 -8.03 5.76
C TYR A 93 8.54 -8.14 4.44
N LYS A 94 7.78 -9.22 4.25
CA LYS A 94 6.90 -9.40 3.09
C LYS A 94 5.73 -8.41 3.12
N LEU A 95 5.13 -8.14 4.29
CA LEU A 95 4.12 -7.07 4.45
C LEU A 95 4.66 -5.71 3.99
N LEU A 96 5.84 -5.30 4.49
CA LEU A 96 6.48 -4.06 4.06
C LEU A 96 6.71 -4.01 2.54
N LYS A 97 7.15 -5.13 1.96
CA LYS A 97 7.36 -5.23 0.52
C LYS A 97 6.04 -5.12 -0.26
N GLY A 98 5.00 -5.81 0.18
CA GLY A 98 3.65 -5.71 -0.37
C GLY A 98 3.10 -4.29 -0.30
N PHE A 99 3.24 -3.65 0.86
CA PHE A 99 2.89 -2.25 1.07
C PHE A 99 3.59 -1.32 0.07
N TYR A 100 4.91 -1.42 -0.10
CA TYR A 100 5.63 -0.56 -1.06
C TYR A 100 5.24 -0.82 -2.52
N ILE A 101 4.96 -2.07 -2.90
CA ILE A 101 4.47 -2.43 -4.24
C ILE A 101 3.11 -1.77 -4.51
N LEU A 102 2.15 -1.98 -3.60
CA LEU A 102 0.79 -1.43 -3.76
C LEU A 102 0.78 0.09 -3.68
N SER A 103 1.62 0.67 -2.80
CA SER A 103 1.82 2.13 -2.72
C SER A 103 2.36 2.72 -4.02
N HIS A 104 3.33 2.05 -4.65
CA HIS A 104 3.89 2.48 -5.94
C HIS A 104 2.81 2.52 -7.02
N ILE A 105 1.94 1.52 -7.06
CA ILE A 105 0.82 1.45 -8.00
C ILE A 105 -0.17 2.58 -7.72
N TYR A 106 -0.61 2.72 -6.47
CA TYR A 106 -1.61 3.69 -6.04
C TYR A 106 -1.16 5.14 -6.23
N LEU A 107 0.02 5.49 -5.71
CA LEU A 107 0.52 6.88 -5.72
C LEU A 107 0.88 7.37 -7.12
N ASN A 108 1.20 6.47 -8.06
CA ASN A 108 1.58 6.83 -9.42
C ASN A 108 0.49 6.49 -10.46
N ASP A 109 -0.74 6.24 -10.04
CA ASP A 109 -1.89 5.95 -10.91
C ASP A 109 -1.58 4.90 -11.99
N LYS A 110 -0.89 3.80 -11.57
CA LYS A 110 -0.50 2.75 -12.51
C LYS A 110 -1.71 1.93 -12.94
N ASP A 111 -1.77 1.58 -14.23
CA ASP A 111 -2.84 0.76 -14.78
C ASP A 111 -2.77 -0.68 -14.28
N THR A 112 -3.82 -1.14 -13.62
CA THR A 112 -3.99 -2.52 -13.13
C THR A 112 -5.42 -2.99 -13.31
N LYS A 113 -5.59 -4.27 -13.65
CA LYS A 113 -6.90 -4.93 -13.77
C LYS A 113 -7.46 -5.44 -12.44
N ILE A 114 -6.83 -5.10 -11.32
CA ILE A 114 -7.21 -5.59 -9.99
C ILE A 114 -7.60 -4.41 -9.10
N PRO A 115 -8.78 -3.80 -9.27
CA PRO A 115 -9.15 -2.56 -8.60
C PRO A 115 -9.28 -2.70 -7.07
N TYR A 116 -9.60 -3.89 -6.57
CA TYR A 116 -9.76 -4.15 -5.13
C TYR A 116 -8.44 -4.18 -4.34
N TYR A 117 -7.28 -4.06 -5.00
CA TYR A 117 -5.98 -3.97 -4.33
C TYR A 117 -5.91 -2.83 -3.32
N ILE A 118 -6.75 -1.81 -3.49
CA ILE A 118 -6.84 -0.67 -2.56
C ILE A 118 -7.21 -1.15 -1.16
N ASN A 119 -8.06 -2.16 -1.03
CA ASN A 119 -8.43 -2.73 0.27
C ASN A 119 -7.21 -3.38 0.97
N ASP A 120 -6.38 -4.10 0.21
CA ASP A 120 -5.16 -4.70 0.75
C ASP A 120 -4.10 -3.65 1.07
N LEU A 121 -4.00 -2.58 0.27
CA LEU A 121 -3.16 -1.43 0.57
C LEU A 121 -3.58 -0.77 1.89
N MET A 122 -4.87 -0.44 2.05
CA MET A 122 -5.37 0.22 3.27
C MET A 122 -5.23 -0.68 4.50
N SER A 123 -5.50 -1.99 4.35
CA SER A 123 -5.23 -2.97 5.40
C SER A 123 -3.75 -3.00 5.80
N SER A 124 -2.83 -2.94 4.84
CA SER A 124 -1.39 -2.88 5.13
C SER A 124 -0.98 -1.57 5.81
N CYS A 125 -1.60 -0.44 5.45
CA CYS A 125 -1.38 0.84 6.12
C CYS A 125 -1.80 0.79 7.60
N GLU A 126 -2.97 0.21 7.88
CA GLU A 126 -3.47 0.06 9.25
C GLU A 126 -2.55 -0.86 10.08
N GLU A 127 -2.20 -2.02 9.54
CA GLU A 127 -1.26 -2.94 10.22
C GLU A 127 0.09 -2.25 10.53
N LEU A 128 0.67 -1.57 9.55
CA LEU A 128 1.96 -0.91 9.71
C LEU A 128 1.92 0.27 10.69
N SER A 129 0.78 0.93 10.88
CA SER A 129 0.65 2.03 11.84
C SER A 129 0.88 1.62 13.30
N HIS A 130 0.88 0.31 13.60
CA HIS A 130 1.15 -0.22 14.93
C HIS A 130 2.65 -0.48 15.22
N TYR A 131 3.53 -0.20 14.26
CA TYR A 131 4.96 -0.48 14.35
C TYR A 131 5.80 0.79 14.29
N ASP A 132 6.97 0.75 14.92
CA ASP A 132 7.97 1.82 14.79
C ASP A 132 8.63 1.76 13.40
N LEU A 133 8.11 2.56 12.48
CA LEU A 133 8.51 2.58 11.08
C LEU A 133 9.64 3.57 10.82
N ASP A 134 10.42 3.31 9.77
CA ASP A 134 11.38 4.27 9.27
C ASP A 134 10.71 5.49 8.61
N ASN A 135 11.49 6.55 8.39
CA ASN A 135 10.98 7.79 7.82
C ASN A 135 10.42 7.63 6.38
N ASN A 136 10.91 6.66 5.60
CA ASN A 136 10.41 6.44 4.24
C ASN A 136 9.03 5.77 4.27
N ALA A 137 8.82 4.80 5.17
CA ALA A 137 7.53 4.15 5.37
C ALA A 137 6.49 5.15 5.90
N LEU A 138 6.83 5.93 6.94
CA LEU A 138 5.94 6.98 7.48
C LEU A 138 5.56 8.01 6.41
N TYR A 139 6.53 8.50 5.63
CA TYR A 139 6.25 9.44 4.55
C TYR A 139 5.37 8.84 3.44
N THR A 140 5.55 7.55 3.15
CA THR A 140 4.70 6.84 2.20
C THR A 140 3.27 6.72 2.72
N LEU A 141 3.08 6.43 4.01
CA LEU A 141 1.77 6.42 4.67
C LEU A 141 1.08 7.80 4.58
N VAL A 142 1.79 8.89 4.91
CA VAL A 142 1.25 10.26 4.79
C VAL A 142 0.73 10.51 3.38
N LYS A 143 1.48 10.16 2.33
CA LYS A 143 1.05 10.35 0.94
C LYS A 143 -0.16 9.51 0.56
N ILE A 144 -0.23 8.26 1.06
CA ILE A 144 -1.38 7.38 0.79
C ILE A 144 -2.64 7.95 1.45
N TYR A 145 -2.57 8.30 2.73
CA TYR A 145 -3.71 8.85 3.45
C TYR A 145 -4.13 10.21 2.89
N ALA A 146 -3.18 11.06 2.48
CA ALA A 146 -3.50 12.33 1.80
C ALA A 146 -4.26 12.10 0.48
N LYS A 147 -3.80 11.15 -0.37
CA LYS A 147 -4.47 10.79 -1.62
C LYS A 147 -5.82 10.08 -1.38
N HIS A 148 -5.96 9.38 -0.25
CA HIS A 148 -7.20 8.73 0.18
C HIS A 148 -8.15 9.70 0.93
N GLU A 149 -7.70 10.92 1.18
CA GLU A 149 -8.45 11.97 1.89
C GLU A 149 -8.81 11.59 3.35
N ASP A 150 -7.96 10.80 4.00
CA ASP A 150 -8.04 10.50 5.44
C ASP A 150 -7.12 11.49 6.18
N TYR A 151 -7.63 12.69 6.41
CA TYR A 151 -6.84 13.81 6.91
C TYR A 151 -6.48 13.68 8.38
N THR A 152 -7.26 12.97 9.17
CA THR A 152 -6.92 12.66 10.57
C THR A 152 -5.65 11.81 10.65
N LYS A 153 -5.55 10.76 9.82
CA LYS A 153 -4.33 9.94 9.74
C LYS A 153 -3.14 10.70 9.16
N VAL A 154 -3.37 11.62 8.22
CA VAL A 154 -2.31 12.51 7.72
C VAL A 154 -1.73 13.33 8.86
N ASP A 155 -2.55 13.91 9.72
CA ASP A 155 -2.11 14.72 10.85
C ASP A 155 -1.28 13.90 11.83
N ASP A 156 -1.81 12.79 12.33
CA ASP A 156 -1.15 11.92 13.29
C ASP A 156 0.25 11.48 12.82
N ILE A 157 0.35 10.96 11.59
CA ILE A 157 1.60 10.39 11.07
C ILE A 157 2.59 11.48 10.66
N SER A 158 2.12 12.63 10.19
CA SER A 158 2.98 13.76 9.83
C SER A 158 3.78 14.27 11.03
N PHE A 159 3.14 14.43 12.20
CA PHE A 159 3.83 14.85 13.42
C PHE A 159 4.77 13.77 13.96
N GLU A 160 4.42 12.48 13.84
CA GLU A 160 5.36 11.40 14.17
C GLU A 160 6.61 11.45 13.29
N LEU A 161 6.43 11.58 11.97
CA LEU A 161 7.54 11.68 11.01
C LEU A 161 8.44 12.88 11.30
N LEU A 162 7.85 14.05 11.57
CA LEU A 162 8.61 15.28 11.85
C LEU A 162 9.39 15.22 13.19
N LYS A 163 8.90 14.48 14.18
CA LYS A 163 9.64 14.19 15.43
C LYS A 163 10.90 13.34 15.16
N LYS A 164 10.85 12.42 14.17
CA LYS A 164 12.00 11.58 13.77
C LYS A 164 13.01 12.33 12.88
N GLY A 165 12.60 13.42 12.21
CA GLY A 165 13.49 14.24 11.40
C GLY A 165 12.77 15.19 10.46
N LYS A 166 13.48 16.21 9.99
CA LYS A 166 12.90 17.33 9.20
C LYS A 166 13.03 17.15 7.68
N LYS A 167 13.51 16.01 7.22
CA LYS A 167 13.77 15.75 5.79
C LYS A 167 12.54 15.99 4.89
N TYR A 168 11.35 15.68 5.38
CA TYR A 168 10.10 15.74 4.64
C TYR A 168 9.22 16.95 5.03
N LYS A 169 9.77 17.92 5.76
CA LYS A 169 9.02 19.08 6.26
C LYS A 169 8.32 19.86 5.16
N ASP A 170 9.04 20.16 4.08
CA ASP A 170 8.49 20.96 2.97
C ASP A 170 7.40 20.18 2.22
N ASP A 171 7.61 18.89 1.96
CA ASP A 171 6.61 18.02 1.32
C ASP A 171 5.32 17.91 2.16
N ILE A 172 5.46 17.81 3.49
CA ILE A 172 4.32 17.79 4.41
C ILE A 172 3.58 19.13 4.37
N LEU A 173 4.29 20.25 4.37
CA LEU A 173 3.67 21.58 4.23
C LEU A 173 2.88 21.71 2.92
N GLU A 174 3.37 21.15 1.82
CA GLU A 174 2.64 21.11 0.55
C GLU A 174 1.33 20.31 0.67
N ILE A 175 1.35 19.16 1.36
CA ILE A 175 0.15 18.36 1.62
C ILE A 175 -0.88 19.18 2.41
N TYR A 176 -0.48 19.81 3.53
CA TYR A 176 -1.39 20.64 4.33
C TYR A 176 -1.93 21.85 3.56
N ASN A 177 -1.11 22.50 2.73
CA ASN A 177 -1.58 23.56 1.86
C ASN A 177 -2.60 23.08 0.82
N SER A 178 -2.44 21.87 0.31
CA SER A 178 -3.43 21.23 -0.56
C SER A 178 -4.73 20.95 0.19
N MET A 179 -4.67 20.42 1.42
CA MET A 179 -5.85 20.22 2.28
C MET A 179 -6.58 21.56 2.54
N MET A 180 -5.83 22.62 2.83
CA MET A 180 -6.38 23.98 3.07
C MET A 180 -7.16 24.53 1.84
N SER A 181 -6.88 24.07 0.64
CA SER A 181 -7.57 24.52 -0.59
C SER A 181 -9.02 24.04 -0.70
N HIS A 182 -9.42 23.02 0.06
CA HIS A 182 -10.79 22.51 0.10
C HIS A 182 -11.73 23.47 0.84
N ASN A 183 -13.03 23.38 0.55
CA ASN A 183 -14.04 24.15 1.28
C ASN A 183 -14.36 23.51 2.66
N GLU A 184 -14.95 24.27 3.57
CA GLU A 184 -15.29 23.83 4.93
C GLU A 184 -16.23 22.63 4.96
N ASP A 185 -17.24 22.59 4.08
CA ASP A 185 -18.21 21.51 4.02
C ASP A 185 -17.52 20.17 3.69
N PHE A 186 -16.58 20.19 2.74
CA PHE A 186 -15.79 19.02 2.38
C PHE A 186 -14.88 18.58 3.54
N LEU A 187 -14.13 19.51 4.15
CA LEU A 187 -13.25 19.22 5.28
C LEU A 187 -14.01 18.63 6.47
N SER A 188 -15.21 19.14 6.75
CA SER A 188 -16.08 18.61 7.81
C SER A 188 -16.45 17.14 7.57
N THR A 189 -16.61 16.70 6.31
CA THR A 189 -16.84 15.28 5.98
C THR A 189 -15.61 14.40 6.23
N LYS A 190 -14.44 15.03 6.40
CA LYS A 190 -13.14 14.39 6.67
C LYS A 190 -12.67 14.60 8.11
N GLU A 191 -13.59 14.99 8.99
CA GLU A 191 -13.34 15.24 10.42
C GLU A 191 -12.21 16.24 10.68
N MET A 192 -12.08 17.27 9.80
CA MET A 192 -11.03 18.29 9.86
C MET A 192 -11.62 19.67 9.57
N THR A 193 -11.04 20.71 10.18
CA THR A 193 -11.42 22.12 9.97
C THR A 193 -10.24 22.91 9.40
N LYS A 194 -10.54 24.07 8.77
CA LYS A 194 -9.47 24.98 8.30
C LYS A 194 -8.61 25.51 9.43
N ASP A 195 -9.22 25.78 10.59
CA ASP A 195 -8.49 26.30 11.76
C ASP A 195 -7.48 25.26 12.28
N GLU A 196 -7.86 23.96 12.31
CA GLU A 196 -6.94 22.86 12.66
C GLU A 196 -5.79 22.75 11.65
N ILE A 197 -6.09 22.76 10.36
CA ILE A 197 -5.07 22.72 9.30
C ILE A 197 -4.14 23.91 9.41
N GLN A 198 -4.66 25.12 9.62
CA GLN A 198 -3.84 26.34 9.77
C GLN A 198 -2.93 26.23 11.01
N SER A 199 -3.45 25.75 12.12
CA SER A 199 -2.70 25.56 13.35
C SER A 199 -1.57 24.55 13.16
N ALA A 200 -1.84 23.44 12.47
CA ALA A 200 -0.82 22.44 12.13
C ALA A 200 0.28 23.03 11.21
N ILE A 201 -0.08 23.80 10.19
CA ILE A 201 0.88 24.49 9.32
C ILE A 201 1.81 25.42 10.12
N GLU A 202 1.25 26.16 11.08
CA GLU A 202 2.05 27.06 11.93
C GLU A 202 2.98 26.31 12.86
N GLU A 203 2.52 25.19 13.43
CA GLU A 203 3.34 24.32 14.26
C GLU A 203 4.47 23.69 13.44
N ILE A 204 4.17 23.13 12.28
CA ILE A 204 5.18 22.54 11.38
C ILE A 204 6.23 23.58 11.00
N LYS A 205 5.85 24.83 10.71
CA LYS A 205 6.80 25.89 10.38
C LYS A 205 7.77 26.22 11.51
N ARG A 206 7.35 26.06 12.77
CA ARG A 206 8.18 26.29 13.98
C ARG A 206 9.15 25.16 14.28
N LEU A 207 8.86 23.91 13.84
CA LEU A 207 9.77 22.76 13.94
C LEU A 207 11.01 22.93 13.06
#